data_51df659706db2a1c97f1342648f444d6
#
_entry.id   51df659706db2a1c97f1342648f444d6
#
_cell.length_a   1.000
_cell.length_b   1.000
_cell.length_c   1.000
_cell.angle_alpha   90.00
_cell.angle_beta   90.00
_cell.angle_gamma   90.00
#
_symmetry.space_group_name_H-M   'P 1'
#
loop_
_entity.id
_entity.type
_entity.pdbx_description
1 polymer ?
#
loop_
_entity_poly.entity_id
_entity_poly.type
_entity_poly.pdbx_seq_one_letter_code
_entity_poly.pdbx_strand_id
1 'polypeptide(L)'
;MTSKNSSKDPVGVLGAGSFGTVIANMLAEKTDVILYARTPERAKNINDKRESSGQALHERITVTNDLELVAKSCNVIFPVVPSANLRELIRRMSPYLRPYHILIHGTKGFDVSLPDNKQLNANRPLSRDYVKTMSEVIMEESSVVRVGCLAGPNLAGEMAAKQPAASVVASHFDEVINAGQQLLKNERFLIYGNSDLIGVELCGVLKNIIAIGAGVIHGLGLGENAKALLISRGMVEMIYIGQALGGNTKAFIGLAGVGDLIATCSSQHSRNFTVGTRLAKGEKISEIIESMEETAEGVRTIEIVKSLSEFYKVRCPITEALHNIINEEMTVGDATTYLMKFPFRAEIDFL
;
A
#
# COMPACT_ATOMS: atom_id res chain seq x y z
N MET A 1 -11.62 -18.37 -44.31
CA MET A 1 -10.52 -17.70 -43.56
C MET A 1 -11.02 -17.42 -42.15
N THR A 2 -10.75 -18.34 -41.24
CA THR A 2 -11.14 -18.23 -39.83
C THR A 2 -10.24 -17.19 -39.16
N SER A 3 -10.81 -16.11 -38.67
CA SER A 3 -10.12 -15.08 -37.87
C SER A 3 -9.47 -15.78 -36.67
N LYS A 4 -8.14 -15.83 -36.65
CA LYS A 4 -7.40 -16.11 -35.42
C LYS A 4 -7.81 -15.07 -34.37
N ASN A 5 -8.54 -15.50 -33.35
CA ASN A 5 -8.67 -14.76 -32.11
C ASN A 5 -7.24 -14.42 -31.67
N SER A 6 -6.86 -13.15 -31.74
CA SER A 6 -5.63 -12.68 -31.12
C SER A 6 -5.81 -12.86 -29.61
N SER A 7 -5.27 -13.97 -29.06
CA SER A 7 -5.14 -14.10 -27.61
C SER A 7 -4.30 -12.90 -27.15
N LYS A 8 -4.92 -12.00 -26.40
CA LYS A 8 -4.17 -10.96 -25.69
C LYS A 8 -3.17 -11.69 -24.80
N ASP A 9 -1.93 -11.20 -24.76
CA ASP A 9 -0.91 -11.75 -23.86
C ASP A 9 -1.48 -11.84 -22.41
N PRO A 10 -1.15 -12.91 -21.67
CA PRO A 10 -1.61 -13.05 -20.29
C PRO A 10 -1.05 -11.93 -19.43
N VAL A 11 -1.73 -11.64 -18.32
CA VAL A 11 -1.31 -10.65 -17.35
C VAL A 11 -0.69 -11.36 -16.12
N GLY A 12 0.46 -10.86 -15.67
CA GLY A 12 1.15 -11.40 -14.49
C GLY A 12 0.65 -10.74 -13.21
N VAL A 13 0.47 -11.53 -12.14
CA VAL A 13 0.26 -11.03 -10.78
C VAL A 13 1.30 -11.65 -9.87
N LEU A 14 2.13 -10.85 -9.22
CA LEU A 14 3.17 -11.32 -8.31
C LEU A 14 2.69 -11.20 -6.86
N GLY A 15 2.26 -12.32 -6.28
CA GLY A 15 1.80 -12.41 -4.90
C GLY A 15 0.39 -13.00 -4.77
N ALA A 16 0.32 -14.20 -4.19
CA ALA A 16 -0.91 -14.96 -3.96
C ALA A 16 -1.45 -14.75 -2.52
N GLY A 17 -1.42 -13.49 -2.04
CA GLY A 17 -2.09 -13.05 -0.81
C GLY A 17 -3.52 -12.58 -1.11
N SER A 18 -4.22 -12.08 -0.06
CA SER A 18 -5.63 -11.66 -0.16
C SER A 18 -5.87 -10.66 -1.29
N PHE A 19 -5.11 -9.57 -1.35
CA PHE A 19 -5.27 -8.55 -2.38
C PHE A 19 -4.81 -9.02 -3.77
N GLY A 20 -3.68 -9.75 -3.85
CA GLY A 20 -3.20 -10.29 -5.13
C GLY A 20 -4.17 -11.30 -5.76
N THR A 21 -4.84 -12.12 -4.95
CA THR A 21 -5.87 -13.06 -5.41
C THR A 21 -7.09 -12.32 -5.96
N VAL A 22 -7.52 -11.23 -5.29
CA VAL A 22 -8.61 -10.38 -5.79
C VAL A 22 -8.26 -9.76 -7.15
N ILE A 23 -7.07 -9.17 -7.26
CA ILE A 23 -6.60 -8.57 -8.52
C ILE A 23 -6.52 -9.63 -9.63
N ALA A 24 -5.98 -10.82 -9.34
CA ALA A 24 -5.91 -11.91 -10.30
C ALA A 24 -7.30 -12.34 -10.79
N ASN A 25 -8.27 -12.51 -9.88
CA ASN A 25 -9.65 -12.85 -10.24
C ASN A 25 -10.32 -11.77 -11.10
N MET A 26 -10.14 -10.48 -10.77
CA MET A 26 -10.69 -9.37 -11.55
C MET A 26 -10.09 -9.32 -12.98
N LEU A 27 -8.78 -9.49 -13.11
CA LEU A 27 -8.10 -9.53 -14.41
C LEU A 27 -8.58 -10.73 -15.24
N ALA A 28 -8.79 -11.87 -14.59
CA ALA A 28 -9.22 -13.11 -15.22
C ALA A 28 -10.63 -13.04 -15.83
N GLU A 29 -11.45 -12.07 -15.44
CA GLU A 29 -12.72 -11.79 -16.10
C GLU A 29 -12.53 -11.39 -17.59
N LYS A 30 -11.34 -10.87 -17.96
CA LYS A 30 -11.06 -10.32 -19.29
C LYS A 30 -9.95 -11.03 -20.05
N THR A 31 -8.98 -11.61 -19.38
CA THR A 31 -7.79 -12.20 -20.00
C THR A 31 -7.25 -13.35 -19.17
N ASP A 32 -6.34 -14.13 -19.72
CA ASP A 32 -5.62 -15.15 -18.97
C ASP A 32 -4.66 -14.49 -17.98
N VAL A 33 -4.49 -15.10 -16.81
CA VAL A 33 -3.66 -14.57 -15.72
C VAL A 33 -2.67 -15.62 -15.23
N ILE A 34 -1.43 -15.20 -15.04
CA ILE A 34 -0.40 -16.00 -14.39
C ILE A 34 -0.16 -15.42 -12.99
N LEU A 35 -0.60 -16.16 -11.96
CA LEU A 35 -0.44 -15.79 -10.57
C LEU A 35 0.83 -16.42 -10.00
N TYR A 36 1.78 -15.62 -9.57
CA TYR A 36 3.01 -16.08 -8.93
C TYR A 36 2.83 -16.31 -7.44
N ALA A 37 3.16 -17.51 -6.97
CA ALA A 37 3.29 -17.86 -5.58
C ALA A 37 4.76 -18.17 -5.23
N ARG A 38 5.21 -17.74 -4.03
CA ARG A 38 6.64 -17.73 -3.65
C ARG A 38 7.31 -19.09 -3.65
N THR A 39 6.58 -20.14 -3.25
CA THR A 39 7.15 -21.50 -3.16
C THR A 39 6.43 -22.49 -4.08
N PRO A 40 7.11 -23.56 -4.56
CA PRO A 40 6.50 -24.58 -5.37
C PRO A 40 5.31 -25.26 -4.70
N GLU A 41 5.43 -25.52 -3.37
CA GLU A 41 4.39 -26.19 -2.59
C GLU A 41 3.13 -25.32 -2.52
N ARG A 42 3.30 -24.00 -2.33
CA ARG A 42 2.18 -23.06 -2.31
C ARG A 42 1.51 -22.95 -3.67
N ALA A 43 2.31 -22.88 -4.74
CA ALA A 43 1.78 -22.85 -6.11
C ALA A 43 0.98 -24.12 -6.42
N LYS A 44 1.52 -25.28 -6.07
CA LYS A 44 0.84 -26.58 -6.23
C LYS A 44 -0.46 -26.64 -5.41
N ASN A 45 -0.41 -26.29 -4.13
CA ASN A 45 -1.60 -26.33 -3.25
C ASN A 45 -2.72 -25.43 -3.78
N ILE A 46 -2.39 -24.21 -4.27
CA ILE A 46 -3.36 -23.29 -4.85
C ILE A 46 -3.96 -23.85 -6.14
N ASN A 47 -3.15 -24.44 -7.01
CA ASN A 47 -3.63 -25.07 -8.24
C ASN A 47 -4.54 -26.27 -7.94
N ASP A 48 -4.15 -27.13 -7.00
CA ASP A 48 -4.91 -28.35 -6.65
C ASP A 48 -6.27 -27.99 -6.03
N LYS A 49 -6.31 -27.01 -5.14
CA LYS A 49 -7.52 -26.56 -4.47
C LYS A 49 -8.36 -25.57 -5.27
N ARG A 50 -7.78 -24.94 -6.28
CA ARG A 50 -8.37 -23.80 -7.01
C ARG A 50 -8.84 -22.69 -6.07
N GLU A 51 -8.07 -22.48 -4.97
CA GLU A 51 -8.37 -21.50 -3.93
C GLU A 51 -7.08 -20.85 -3.41
N SER A 52 -7.13 -19.55 -3.14
CA SER A 52 -6.07 -18.78 -2.49
C SER A 52 -6.65 -17.76 -1.53
N SER A 53 -6.09 -17.69 -0.30
CA SER A 53 -6.52 -16.73 0.73
C SER A 53 -8.05 -16.73 0.97
N GLY A 54 -8.68 -17.91 1.01
CA GLY A 54 -10.12 -18.05 1.21
C GLY A 54 -10.99 -17.66 0.01
N GLN A 55 -10.41 -17.51 -1.19
CA GLN A 55 -11.12 -17.13 -2.40
C GLN A 55 -10.92 -18.17 -3.49
N ALA A 56 -12.01 -18.60 -4.14
CA ALA A 56 -11.95 -19.44 -5.32
C ALA A 56 -11.25 -18.71 -6.47
N LEU A 57 -10.44 -19.43 -7.23
CA LEU A 57 -9.75 -18.88 -8.39
C LEU A 57 -10.59 -19.04 -9.66
N HIS A 58 -10.65 -17.98 -10.46
CA HIS A 58 -11.21 -18.01 -11.80
C HIS A 58 -10.49 -19.05 -12.67
N GLU A 59 -11.21 -19.71 -13.58
CA GLU A 59 -10.67 -20.77 -14.45
C GLU A 59 -9.47 -20.34 -15.31
N ARG A 60 -9.43 -19.05 -15.71
CA ARG A 60 -8.33 -18.45 -16.50
C ARG A 60 -7.07 -18.14 -15.69
N ILE A 61 -6.99 -18.51 -14.41
CA ILE A 61 -5.80 -18.29 -13.60
C ILE A 61 -4.96 -19.55 -13.57
N THR A 62 -3.71 -19.43 -14.00
CA THR A 62 -2.66 -20.44 -13.82
C THR A 62 -1.71 -19.97 -12.73
N VAL A 63 -1.38 -20.85 -11.78
CA VAL A 63 -0.48 -20.49 -10.67
C VAL A 63 0.89 -21.12 -10.90
N THR A 64 1.95 -20.33 -10.69
CA THR A 64 3.34 -20.75 -10.86
C THR A 64 4.25 -20.19 -9.76
N ASN A 65 5.40 -20.81 -9.57
CA ASN A 65 6.52 -20.26 -8.78
C ASN A 65 7.73 -19.86 -9.66
N ASP A 66 7.53 -19.81 -10.99
CA ASP A 66 8.54 -19.46 -11.96
C ASP A 66 8.41 -18.00 -12.42
N LEU A 67 9.36 -17.14 -11.96
CA LEU A 67 9.43 -15.72 -12.34
C LEU A 67 9.82 -15.52 -13.80
N GLU A 68 10.64 -16.42 -14.36
CA GLU A 68 11.05 -16.36 -15.76
C GLU A 68 9.85 -16.59 -16.69
N LEU A 69 9.02 -17.59 -16.36
CA LEU A 69 7.78 -17.86 -17.09
C LEU A 69 6.86 -16.63 -17.07
N VAL A 70 6.67 -15.99 -15.90
CA VAL A 70 5.84 -14.77 -15.79
C VAL A 70 6.39 -13.66 -16.68
N ALA A 71 7.69 -13.36 -16.59
CA ALA A 71 8.30 -12.27 -17.35
C ALA A 71 8.29 -12.52 -18.86
N LYS A 72 8.48 -13.78 -19.31
CA LYS A 72 8.47 -14.10 -20.74
C LYS A 72 7.09 -14.12 -21.36
N SER A 73 6.06 -14.38 -20.55
CA SER A 73 4.68 -14.54 -21.03
C SER A 73 3.84 -13.28 -20.90
N CYS A 74 4.19 -12.36 -19.99
CA CYS A 74 3.34 -11.24 -19.61
C CYS A 74 4.03 -9.90 -19.88
N ASN A 75 3.41 -9.05 -20.69
CA ASN A 75 3.88 -7.69 -20.91
C ASN A 75 3.45 -6.74 -19.79
N VAL A 76 2.30 -6.98 -19.16
CA VAL A 76 1.80 -6.21 -17.99
C VAL A 76 1.83 -7.10 -16.76
N ILE A 77 2.43 -6.61 -15.70
CA ILE A 77 2.66 -7.35 -14.45
C ILE A 77 2.24 -6.49 -13.27
N PHE A 78 1.51 -7.10 -12.32
CA PHE A 78 1.06 -6.47 -11.08
C PHE A 78 1.82 -7.04 -9.88
N PRO A 79 2.87 -6.37 -9.39
CA PRO A 79 3.51 -6.72 -8.12
C PRO A 79 2.58 -6.35 -6.94
N VAL A 80 2.14 -7.37 -6.17
CA VAL A 80 1.21 -7.21 -5.04
C VAL A 80 1.73 -8.03 -3.86
N VAL A 81 2.84 -7.60 -3.31
CA VAL A 81 3.53 -8.22 -2.18
C VAL A 81 3.76 -7.21 -1.06
N PRO A 82 4.03 -7.63 0.19
CA PRO A 82 4.46 -6.70 1.24
C PRO A 82 5.70 -5.90 0.83
N SER A 83 5.79 -4.65 1.31
CA SER A 83 6.88 -3.73 0.94
C SER A 83 8.27 -4.30 1.22
N ALA A 84 8.43 -4.98 2.35
CA ALA A 84 9.69 -5.62 2.74
C ALA A 84 10.18 -6.71 1.76
N ASN A 85 9.29 -7.26 0.93
CA ASN A 85 9.62 -8.35 0.00
C ASN A 85 9.77 -7.86 -1.45
N LEU A 86 9.39 -6.62 -1.76
CA LEU A 86 9.35 -6.16 -3.15
C LEU A 86 10.74 -6.07 -3.77
N ARG A 87 11.71 -5.46 -3.08
CA ARG A 87 13.08 -5.30 -3.59
C ARG A 87 13.68 -6.63 -4.01
N GLU A 88 13.66 -7.62 -3.14
CA GLU A 88 14.21 -8.94 -3.44
C GLU A 88 13.45 -9.65 -4.58
N LEU A 89 12.12 -9.52 -4.62
CA LEU A 89 11.31 -10.09 -5.69
C LEU A 89 11.68 -9.49 -7.05
N ILE A 90 11.79 -8.16 -7.15
CA ILE A 90 12.16 -7.48 -8.39
C ILE A 90 13.61 -7.83 -8.79
N ARG A 91 14.55 -7.85 -7.83
CA ARG A 91 15.94 -8.26 -8.09
C ARG A 91 16.03 -9.66 -8.68
N ARG A 92 15.27 -10.63 -8.15
CA ARG A 92 15.22 -11.99 -8.70
C ARG A 92 14.57 -12.05 -10.09
N MET A 93 13.62 -11.17 -10.38
CA MET A 93 12.94 -11.12 -11.68
C MET A 93 13.70 -10.29 -12.71
N SER A 94 14.57 -9.39 -12.29
CA SER A 94 15.32 -8.43 -13.11
C SER A 94 16.03 -9.04 -14.33
N PRO A 95 16.69 -10.23 -14.26
CA PRO A 95 17.32 -10.83 -15.44
C PRO A 95 16.38 -11.10 -16.62
N TYR A 96 15.09 -11.27 -16.34
CA TYR A 96 14.05 -11.58 -17.31
C TYR A 96 13.23 -10.36 -17.74
N LEU A 97 13.26 -9.27 -16.94
CA LEU A 97 12.56 -8.02 -17.25
C LEU A 97 13.23 -7.27 -18.40
N ARG A 98 12.42 -6.55 -19.17
CA ARG A 98 12.87 -5.74 -20.33
C ARG A 98 12.18 -4.37 -20.29
N PRO A 99 12.73 -3.35 -20.98
CA PRO A 99 12.17 -2.00 -20.98
C PRO A 99 10.72 -1.88 -21.51
N TYR A 100 10.24 -2.87 -22.25
CA TYR A 100 8.87 -2.88 -22.76
C TYR A 100 7.82 -3.34 -21.73
N HIS A 101 8.23 -3.96 -20.64
CA HIS A 101 7.29 -4.37 -19.60
C HIS A 101 6.65 -3.16 -18.92
N ILE A 102 5.40 -3.35 -18.51
CA ILE A 102 4.64 -2.41 -17.67
C ILE A 102 4.45 -3.07 -16.31
N LEU A 103 4.93 -2.42 -15.24
CA LEU A 103 4.73 -2.88 -13.87
C LEU A 103 3.82 -1.91 -13.13
N ILE A 104 2.66 -2.38 -12.65
CA ILE A 104 1.70 -1.61 -11.85
C ILE A 104 1.61 -2.24 -10.46
N HIS A 105 2.35 -1.72 -9.48
CA HIS A 105 2.34 -2.32 -8.16
C HIS A 105 1.15 -1.89 -7.32
N GLY A 106 0.72 -2.78 -6.41
CA GLY A 106 -0.31 -2.49 -5.39
C GLY A 106 0.26 -2.46 -3.97
N THR A 107 1.59 -2.44 -3.85
CA THR A 107 2.31 -2.45 -2.57
C THR A 107 2.30 -1.07 -1.92
N LYS A 108 2.01 -1.01 -0.61
CA LYS A 108 1.88 0.24 0.16
C LYS A 108 2.88 0.25 1.31
N GLY A 109 4.05 0.85 1.10
CA GLY A 109 5.11 0.94 2.11
C GLY A 109 6.34 1.65 1.54
N PHE A 110 7.35 1.82 2.39
CA PHE A 110 8.66 2.33 2.02
C PHE A 110 9.70 1.22 2.05
N ASP A 111 10.69 1.34 1.17
CA ASP A 111 11.96 0.66 1.29
C ASP A 111 12.99 1.60 1.89
N VAL A 112 13.80 1.12 2.83
CA VAL A 112 14.86 1.90 3.47
C VAL A 112 16.18 1.22 3.25
N SER A 113 17.10 1.90 2.56
CA SER A 113 18.46 1.42 2.27
C SER A 113 19.46 2.33 2.97
N LEU A 114 19.90 1.93 4.16
CA LEU A 114 20.90 2.67 4.93
C LEU A 114 22.32 2.23 4.54
N PRO A 115 23.29 3.18 4.48
CA PRO A 115 24.71 2.82 4.31
C PRO A 115 25.17 2.00 5.52
N ASP A 116 26.07 1.04 5.28
CA ASP A 116 26.75 0.22 6.29
C ASP A 116 25.85 -0.73 7.10
N ASN A 117 24.72 -1.24 6.55
CA ASN A 117 23.81 -2.14 7.26
C ASN A 117 23.34 -1.64 8.63
N LYS A 118 23.33 -0.33 8.84
CA LYS A 118 22.83 0.27 10.08
C LYS A 118 21.33 0.06 10.18
N GLN A 119 20.86 -0.27 11.38
CA GLN A 119 19.44 -0.33 11.66
C GLN A 119 18.82 1.09 11.71
N LEU A 120 17.55 1.20 11.33
CA LEU A 120 16.75 2.39 11.62
C LEU A 120 16.90 2.73 13.11
N ASN A 121 17.37 3.94 13.38
CA ASN A 121 17.46 4.44 14.73
C ASN A 121 16.69 5.77 14.76
N ALA A 122 15.66 5.85 15.60
CA ALA A 122 14.81 7.03 15.75
C ALA A 122 15.59 8.32 16.06
N ASN A 123 16.79 8.19 16.64
CA ASN A 123 17.67 9.31 16.94
C ASN A 123 18.52 9.83 15.76
N ARG A 124 18.36 9.26 14.55
CA ARG A 124 19.07 9.72 13.35
C ARG A 124 18.09 10.10 12.25
N PRO A 125 17.93 11.41 11.98
CA PRO A 125 17.04 11.88 10.92
C PRO A 125 17.40 11.26 9.56
N LEU A 126 16.40 10.71 8.89
CA LEU A 126 16.54 10.13 7.54
C LEU A 126 16.24 11.17 6.47
N SER A 127 17.12 11.28 5.47
CA SER A 127 16.78 11.99 4.25
C SER A 127 15.99 11.08 3.27
N ARG A 128 15.32 11.71 2.32
CA ARG A 128 14.62 11.04 1.23
C ARG A 128 15.54 10.12 0.41
N ASP A 129 16.84 10.38 0.38
CA ASP A 129 17.82 9.58 -0.38
C ASP A 129 17.87 8.13 0.07
N TYR A 130 17.62 7.89 1.37
CA TYR A 130 17.62 6.54 1.97
C TYR A 130 16.25 5.87 1.97
N VAL A 131 15.19 6.60 1.62
CA VAL A 131 13.81 6.10 1.66
C VAL A 131 13.24 6.11 0.26
N LYS A 132 12.91 4.94 -0.26
CA LYS A 132 12.40 4.78 -1.62
C LYS A 132 10.92 4.38 -1.60
N THR A 133 10.15 4.94 -2.55
CA THR A 133 8.82 4.40 -2.87
C THR A 133 8.96 3.08 -3.63
N MET A 134 7.90 2.35 -3.75
CA MET A 134 7.93 1.05 -4.42
C MET A 134 8.20 1.17 -5.93
N SER A 135 7.72 2.24 -6.56
CA SER A 135 8.06 2.54 -7.97
C SER A 135 9.55 2.80 -8.16
N GLU A 136 10.17 3.54 -7.24
CA GLU A 136 11.62 3.78 -7.26
C GLU A 136 12.42 2.49 -7.07
N VAL A 137 11.97 1.61 -6.19
CA VAL A 137 12.59 0.28 -6.01
C VAL A 137 12.53 -0.54 -7.29
N ILE A 138 11.38 -0.54 -7.99
CA ILE A 138 11.25 -1.25 -9.27
C ILE A 138 12.22 -0.70 -10.32
N MET A 139 12.31 0.62 -10.44
CA MET A 139 13.22 1.27 -11.40
C MET A 139 14.71 1.09 -11.03
N GLU A 140 15.04 1.02 -9.75
CA GLU A 140 16.41 0.80 -9.26
C GLU A 140 16.88 -0.63 -9.51
N GLU A 141 16.01 -1.64 -9.32
CA GLU A 141 16.37 -3.05 -9.38
C GLU A 141 16.14 -3.68 -10.77
N SER A 142 15.59 -2.96 -11.73
CA SER A 142 15.28 -3.50 -13.05
C SER A 142 15.47 -2.50 -14.19
N SER A 143 15.41 -2.99 -15.44
CA SER A 143 15.42 -2.17 -16.64
C SER A 143 14.05 -1.56 -17.00
N VAL A 144 13.02 -1.77 -16.17
CA VAL A 144 11.66 -1.32 -16.44
C VAL A 144 11.52 0.16 -16.10
N VAL A 145 11.07 0.96 -17.06
CA VAL A 145 10.79 2.40 -16.89
C VAL A 145 9.29 2.71 -16.83
N ARG A 146 8.46 1.82 -17.40
CA ARG A 146 6.99 1.96 -17.43
C ARG A 146 6.40 1.43 -16.13
N VAL A 147 6.55 2.21 -15.05
CA VAL A 147 6.09 1.85 -13.71
C VAL A 147 4.88 2.67 -13.33
N GLY A 148 3.93 2.06 -12.67
CA GLY A 148 2.78 2.70 -12.06
C GLY A 148 2.41 2.06 -10.73
N CYS A 149 1.50 2.70 -10.02
CA CYS A 149 0.92 2.16 -8.79
C CYS A 149 -0.61 2.11 -8.88
N LEU A 150 -1.19 1.16 -8.14
CA LEU A 150 -2.62 1.01 -7.90
C LEU A 150 -2.91 1.38 -6.45
N ALA A 151 -3.61 2.47 -6.21
CA ALA A 151 -3.96 2.96 -4.87
C ALA A 151 -5.42 3.41 -4.79
N GLY A 152 -5.96 3.46 -3.58
CA GLY A 152 -7.35 3.82 -3.32
C GLY A 152 -8.00 2.90 -2.28
N PRO A 153 -9.30 3.06 -2.00
CA PRO A 153 -10.06 2.24 -1.07
C PRO A 153 -10.22 0.80 -1.62
N ASN A 154 -9.23 -0.04 -1.38
CA ASN A 154 -9.10 -1.39 -1.92
C ASN A 154 -9.16 -2.43 -0.80
N LEU A 155 -10.26 -2.51 -0.07
CA LEU A 155 -10.47 -3.54 0.94
C LEU A 155 -10.73 -4.89 0.24
N ALA A 156 -9.76 -5.81 0.35
CA ALA A 156 -9.77 -7.07 -0.39
C ALA A 156 -11.05 -7.90 -0.17
N GLY A 157 -11.58 -7.92 1.06
CA GLY A 157 -12.82 -8.63 1.38
C GLY A 157 -14.05 -8.06 0.65
N GLU A 158 -14.17 -6.73 0.57
CA GLU A 158 -15.28 -6.06 -0.12
C GLU A 158 -15.17 -6.24 -1.64
N MET A 159 -13.96 -6.13 -2.19
CA MET A 159 -13.71 -6.39 -3.60
C MET A 159 -14.00 -7.86 -3.98
N ALA A 160 -13.60 -8.82 -3.12
CA ALA A 160 -13.93 -10.23 -3.31
C ALA A 160 -15.44 -10.48 -3.26
N ALA A 161 -16.16 -9.75 -2.41
CA ALA A 161 -17.64 -9.77 -2.34
C ALA A 161 -18.30 -8.99 -3.48
N LYS A 162 -17.52 -8.51 -4.46
CA LYS A 162 -17.98 -7.78 -5.65
C LYS A 162 -18.79 -6.51 -5.30
N GLN A 163 -18.48 -5.86 -4.17
CA GLN A 163 -19.07 -4.58 -3.83
C GLN A 163 -18.53 -3.46 -4.74
N PRO A 164 -19.32 -2.41 -5.02
CA PRO A 164 -18.86 -1.27 -5.80
C PRO A 164 -17.65 -0.62 -5.16
N ALA A 165 -16.58 -0.42 -5.93
CA ALA A 165 -15.37 0.23 -5.48
C ALA A 165 -14.73 1.05 -6.60
N ALA A 166 -13.75 1.86 -6.26
CA ALA A 166 -12.96 2.60 -7.24
C ALA A 166 -11.51 2.72 -6.77
N SER A 167 -10.59 2.79 -7.73
CA SER A 167 -9.16 2.94 -7.49
C SER A 167 -8.53 3.95 -8.43
N VAL A 168 -7.27 4.25 -8.17
CA VAL A 168 -6.43 5.12 -9.00
C VAL A 168 -5.26 4.31 -9.51
N VAL A 169 -5.00 4.39 -10.81
CA VAL A 169 -3.73 3.99 -11.40
C VAL A 169 -2.93 5.26 -11.65
N ALA A 170 -1.77 5.37 -11.02
CA ALA A 170 -0.90 6.51 -11.20
C ALA A 170 0.40 6.11 -11.89
N SER A 171 0.87 6.96 -12.82
CA SER A 171 2.14 6.79 -13.52
C SER A 171 2.54 8.09 -14.21
N HIS A 172 3.84 8.25 -14.48
CA HIS A 172 4.33 9.30 -15.37
C HIS A 172 4.04 9.02 -16.86
N PHE A 173 3.58 7.82 -17.20
CA PHE A 173 3.30 7.37 -18.55
C PHE A 173 1.80 7.11 -18.75
N ASP A 174 1.17 7.81 -19.68
CA ASP A 174 -0.25 7.61 -20.02
C ASP A 174 -0.53 6.17 -20.49
N GLU A 175 0.45 5.53 -21.15
CA GLU A 175 0.37 4.13 -21.57
C GLU A 175 0.11 3.19 -20.38
N VAL A 176 0.78 3.42 -19.25
CA VAL A 176 0.62 2.63 -18.02
C VAL A 176 -0.75 2.86 -17.39
N ILE A 177 -1.19 4.13 -17.34
CA ILE A 177 -2.50 4.51 -16.83
C ILE A 177 -3.59 3.84 -17.65
N ASN A 178 -3.51 3.94 -18.98
CA ASN A 178 -4.47 3.36 -19.91
C ASN A 178 -4.50 1.82 -19.82
N ALA A 179 -3.34 1.17 -19.71
CA ALA A 179 -3.25 -0.28 -19.53
C ALA A 179 -3.96 -0.72 -18.23
N GLY A 180 -3.69 -0.05 -17.11
CA GLY A 180 -4.34 -0.35 -15.84
C GLY A 180 -5.85 -0.13 -15.87
N GLN A 181 -6.30 0.97 -16.50
CA GLN A 181 -7.72 1.26 -16.68
C GLN A 181 -8.44 0.19 -17.52
N GLN A 182 -7.86 -0.20 -18.66
CA GLN A 182 -8.44 -1.20 -19.56
C GLN A 182 -8.55 -2.58 -18.90
N LEU A 183 -7.52 -2.96 -18.15
CA LEU A 183 -7.43 -4.27 -17.52
C LEU A 183 -8.34 -4.40 -16.29
N LEU A 184 -8.36 -3.40 -15.42
CA LEU A 184 -9.05 -3.49 -14.12
C LEU A 184 -10.48 -2.97 -14.11
N LYS A 185 -10.83 -1.97 -14.95
CA LYS A 185 -12.17 -1.36 -14.95
C LYS A 185 -13.23 -2.38 -15.34
N ASN A 186 -14.30 -2.52 -14.54
CA ASN A 186 -15.49 -3.30 -14.87
C ASN A 186 -16.76 -2.56 -14.37
N GLU A 187 -17.93 -3.19 -14.41
CA GLU A 187 -19.19 -2.57 -14.02
C GLU A 187 -19.26 -2.17 -12.54
N ARG A 188 -18.42 -2.74 -11.70
CA ARG A 188 -18.39 -2.51 -10.24
C ARG A 188 -17.09 -1.90 -9.74
N PHE A 189 -16.09 -1.80 -10.59
CA PHE A 189 -14.79 -1.27 -10.23
C PHE A 189 -14.35 -0.18 -11.20
N LEU A 190 -14.40 1.07 -10.74
CA LEU A 190 -13.94 2.23 -11.51
C LEU A 190 -12.45 2.45 -11.33
N ILE A 191 -11.76 2.85 -12.41
CA ILE A 191 -10.34 3.21 -12.36
C ILE A 191 -10.14 4.62 -12.89
N TYR A 192 -9.63 5.48 -12.02
CA TYR A 192 -9.18 6.83 -12.37
C TYR A 192 -7.70 6.84 -12.70
N GLY A 193 -7.28 7.73 -13.61
CA GLY A 193 -5.87 7.98 -13.91
C GLY A 193 -5.32 9.15 -13.09
N ASN A 194 -4.03 9.10 -12.76
CA ASN A 194 -3.32 10.22 -12.11
C ASN A 194 -1.87 10.24 -12.60
N SER A 195 -1.33 11.42 -12.92
CA SER A 195 0.08 11.58 -13.33
C SER A 195 1.05 11.79 -12.17
N ASP A 196 0.56 12.06 -10.96
CA ASP A 196 1.36 12.21 -9.74
C ASP A 196 1.60 10.84 -9.10
N LEU A 197 2.55 10.08 -9.65
CA LEU A 197 2.92 8.75 -9.16
C LEU A 197 3.36 8.79 -7.69
N ILE A 198 4.26 9.72 -7.35
CA ILE A 198 4.81 9.85 -5.99
C ILE A 198 3.71 10.23 -5.01
N GLY A 199 2.89 11.23 -5.30
CA GLY A 199 1.81 11.66 -4.42
C GLY A 199 0.81 10.55 -4.14
N VAL A 200 0.42 9.76 -5.16
CA VAL A 200 -0.51 8.63 -5.01
C VAL A 200 0.10 7.49 -4.19
N GLU A 201 1.38 7.17 -4.38
CA GLU A 201 2.08 6.18 -3.54
C GLU A 201 2.12 6.65 -2.08
N LEU A 202 2.50 7.91 -1.84
CA LEU A 202 2.59 8.49 -0.50
C LEU A 202 1.23 8.48 0.21
N CYS A 203 0.13 8.77 -0.48
CA CYS A 203 -1.21 8.63 0.08
C CYS A 203 -1.46 7.22 0.63
N GLY A 204 -1.17 6.20 -0.17
CA GLY A 204 -1.35 4.80 0.21
C GLY A 204 -0.49 4.35 1.39
N VAL A 205 0.68 4.96 1.57
CA VAL A 205 1.61 4.67 2.67
C VAL A 205 1.23 5.41 3.94
N LEU A 206 1.08 6.74 3.85
CA LEU A 206 0.92 7.62 5.03
C LEU A 206 -0.42 7.42 5.73
N LYS A 207 -1.50 7.10 5.02
CA LYS A 207 -2.81 6.81 5.63
C LYS A 207 -2.77 5.71 6.69
N ASN A 208 -1.82 4.78 6.57
CA ASN A 208 -1.71 3.65 7.49
C ASN A 208 -1.37 4.10 8.93
N ILE A 209 -0.65 5.21 9.07
CA ILE A 209 -0.38 5.85 10.35
C ILE A 209 -1.69 6.32 10.98
N ILE A 210 -2.48 7.06 10.21
CA ILE A 210 -3.75 7.63 10.70
C ILE A 210 -4.75 6.53 11.02
N ALA A 211 -4.72 5.41 10.27
CA ALA A 211 -5.55 4.25 10.54
C ALA A 211 -5.21 3.58 11.89
N ILE A 212 -3.94 3.55 12.31
CA ILE A 212 -3.56 3.11 13.67
C ILE A 212 -4.17 4.06 14.70
N GLY A 213 -4.04 5.38 14.52
CA GLY A 213 -4.66 6.38 15.38
C GLY A 213 -6.18 6.24 15.48
N ALA A 214 -6.86 5.98 14.36
CA ALA A 214 -8.31 5.73 14.34
C ALA A 214 -8.69 4.46 15.14
N GLY A 215 -7.86 3.43 15.06
CA GLY A 215 -7.98 2.23 15.89
C GLY A 215 -7.82 2.53 17.39
N VAL A 216 -6.87 3.40 17.76
CA VAL A 216 -6.70 3.84 19.14
C VAL A 216 -7.95 4.55 19.64
N ILE A 217 -8.49 5.50 18.89
CA ILE A 217 -9.75 6.20 19.23
C ILE A 217 -10.89 5.22 19.44
N HIS A 218 -11.03 4.26 18.55
CA HIS A 218 -12.04 3.20 18.67
C HIS A 218 -11.85 2.33 19.92
N GLY A 219 -10.61 1.91 20.19
CA GLY A 219 -10.28 1.09 21.37
C GLY A 219 -10.52 1.79 22.69
N LEU A 220 -10.42 3.13 22.74
CA LEU A 220 -10.77 3.97 23.87
C LEU A 220 -12.29 4.20 24.03
N GLY A 221 -13.11 3.75 23.08
CA GLY A 221 -14.55 3.99 23.07
C GLY A 221 -14.93 5.45 22.80
N LEU A 222 -14.04 6.25 22.20
CA LEU A 222 -14.35 7.63 21.79
C LEU A 222 -15.22 7.66 20.55
N GLY A 223 -16.07 8.70 20.45
CA GLY A 223 -17.08 8.81 19.41
C GLY A 223 -16.57 9.35 18.06
N GLU A 224 -17.52 9.51 17.12
CA GLU A 224 -17.26 9.94 15.74
C GLU A 224 -16.61 11.32 15.64
N ASN A 225 -16.89 12.27 16.55
CA ASN A 225 -16.25 13.58 16.55
C ASN A 225 -14.73 13.47 16.75
N ALA A 226 -14.28 12.62 17.67
CA ALA A 226 -12.86 12.39 17.91
C ALA A 226 -12.18 11.72 16.70
N LYS A 227 -12.86 10.77 16.06
CA LYS A 227 -12.38 10.12 14.84
C LYS A 227 -12.32 11.11 13.67
N ALA A 228 -13.33 11.95 13.47
CA ALA A 228 -13.34 12.97 12.45
C ALA A 228 -12.22 14.01 12.65
N LEU A 229 -11.98 14.44 13.89
CA LEU A 229 -10.86 15.32 14.24
C LEU A 229 -9.52 14.68 13.88
N LEU A 230 -9.30 13.40 14.25
CA LEU A 230 -8.07 12.69 13.92
C LEU A 230 -7.88 12.58 12.39
N ILE A 231 -8.92 12.21 11.65
CA ILE A 231 -8.84 12.05 10.19
C ILE A 231 -8.53 13.39 9.53
N SER A 232 -9.19 14.47 9.94
CA SER A 232 -8.96 15.81 9.41
C SER A 232 -7.52 16.28 9.67
N ARG A 233 -7.04 16.16 10.90
CA ARG A 233 -5.66 16.53 11.26
C ARG A 233 -4.63 15.60 10.64
N GLY A 234 -4.93 14.32 10.57
CA GLY A 234 -4.09 13.33 9.88
C GLY A 234 -3.94 13.62 8.39
N MET A 235 -5.00 14.09 7.72
CA MET A 235 -4.91 14.53 6.33
C MET A 235 -3.95 15.71 6.16
N VAL A 236 -4.00 16.71 7.04
CA VAL A 236 -3.08 17.85 7.03
C VAL A 236 -1.63 17.36 7.20
N GLU A 237 -1.39 16.48 8.16
CA GLU A 237 -0.06 15.90 8.42
C GLU A 237 0.45 15.11 7.21
N MET A 238 -0.42 14.28 6.58
CA MET A 238 -0.10 13.55 5.35
C MET A 238 0.29 14.49 4.21
N ILE A 239 -0.41 15.61 4.04
CA ILE A 239 -0.11 16.60 2.98
C ILE A 239 1.25 17.24 3.22
N TYR A 240 1.55 17.68 4.44
CA TYR A 240 2.83 18.33 4.75
C TYR A 240 4.02 17.42 4.50
N ILE A 241 3.99 16.20 5.07
CA ILE A 241 5.08 15.25 4.85
C ILE A 241 5.12 14.79 3.40
N GLY A 242 3.96 14.62 2.76
CA GLY A 242 3.86 14.24 1.36
C GLY A 242 4.48 15.28 0.42
N GLN A 243 4.24 16.57 0.65
CA GLN A 243 4.87 17.66 -0.10
C GLN A 243 6.38 17.69 0.11
N ALA A 244 6.86 17.53 1.33
CA ALA A 244 8.29 17.45 1.64
C ALA A 244 8.98 16.28 0.93
N LEU A 245 8.23 15.21 0.63
CA LEU A 245 8.71 14.04 -0.10
C LEU A 245 8.49 14.09 -1.62
N GLY A 246 7.94 15.19 -2.14
CA GLY A 246 7.78 15.43 -3.59
C GLY A 246 6.39 15.11 -4.16
N GLY A 247 5.41 14.77 -3.35
CA GLY A 247 4.01 14.56 -3.77
C GLY A 247 3.25 15.89 -3.92
N ASN A 248 2.24 15.90 -4.79
CA ASN A 248 1.37 17.06 -4.99
C ASN A 248 0.12 16.96 -4.10
N THR A 249 -0.29 18.08 -3.50
CA THR A 249 -1.50 18.17 -2.66
C THR A 249 -2.75 17.58 -3.32
N LYS A 250 -2.89 17.72 -4.64
CA LYS A 250 -4.04 17.20 -5.39
C LYS A 250 -4.22 15.68 -5.26
N ALA A 251 -3.14 14.91 -5.13
CA ALA A 251 -3.23 13.46 -4.92
C ALA A 251 -3.90 13.14 -3.57
N PHE A 252 -3.59 13.93 -2.54
CA PHE A 252 -4.09 13.70 -1.17
C PHE A 252 -5.58 14.00 -1.03
N ILE A 253 -6.12 14.99 -1.71
CA ILE A 253 -7.56 15.30 -1.69
C ILE A 253 -8.40 14.43 -2.63
N GLY A 254 -7.76 13.56 -3.41
CA GLY A 254 -8.40 12.61 -4.32
C GLY A 254 -8.80 11.29 -3.66
N LEU A 255 -9.23 10.35 -4.50
CA LEU A 255 -9.66 9.01 -4.07
C LEU A 255 -8.54 8.21 -3.39
N ALA A 256 -7.28 8.32 -3.89
CA ALA A 256 -6.14 7.66 -3.28
C ALA A 256 -5.75 8.24 -1.91
N GLY A 257 -6.04 9.52 -1.66
CA GLY A 257 -5.85 10.20 -0.37
C GLY A 257 -7.07 10.08 0.53
N VAL A 258 -7.99 11.07 0.45
CA VAL A 258 -9.20 11.14 1.29
C VAL A 258 -10.00 9.85 1.25
N GLY A 259 -10.25 9.30 0.05
CA GLY A 259 -11.09 8.09 -0.09
C GLY A 259 -10.50 6.88 0.62
N ASP A 260 -9.21 6.59 0.39
CA ASP A 260 -8.52 5.45 1.01
C ASP A 260 -8.29 5.66 2.51
N LEU A 261 -8.07 6.91 2.94
CA LEU A 261 -7.94 7.26 4.35
C LEU A 261 -9.24 6.97 5.10
N ILE A 262 -10.38 7.50 4.63
CA ILE A 262 -11.69 7.29 5.27
C ILE A 262 -12.02 5.80 5.32
N ALA A 263 -11.91 5.08 4.20
CA ALA A 263 -12.19 3.64 4.15
C ALA A 263 -11.35 2.85 5.14
N THR A 264 -10.03 3.17 5.24
CA THR A 264 -9.10 2.45 6.11
C THR A 264 -9.33 2.78 7.59
N CYS A 265 -9.65 4.03 7.92
CA CYS A 265 -9.92 4.48 9.30
C CYS A 265 -11.31 4.03 9.82
N SER A 266 -12.22 3.64 8.94
CA SER A 266 -13.56 3.19 9.31
C SER A 266 -13.74 1.67 9.29
N SER A 267 -12.78 0.93 8.74
CA SER A 267 -12.90 -0.51 8.56
C SER A 267 -12.21 -1.30 9.66
N GLN A 268 -12.96 -2.14 10.34
CA GLN A 268 -12.42 -3.14 11.28
C GLN A 268 -11.59 -4.23 10.58
N HIS A 269 -11.71 -4.36 9.26
CA HIS A 269 -10.87 -5.24 8.46
C HIS A 269 -9.48 -4.63 8.15
N SER A 270 -9.24 -3.38 8.53
CA SER A 270 -7.92 -2.76 8.41
C SER A 270 -6.97 -3.28 9.48
N ARG A 271 -5.89 -3.93 9.07
CA ARG A 271 -4.82 -4.40 9.97
C ARG A 271 -4.25 -3.29 10.84
N ASN A 272 -4.04 -2.13 10.27
CA ASN A 272 -3.54 -0.96 11.00
C ASN A 272 -4.55 -0.46 12.03
N PHE A 273 -5.84 -0.45 11.71
CA PHE A 273 -6.91 -0.14 12.65
C PHE A 273 -6.94 -1.16 13.82
N THR A 274 -6.78 -2.45 13.52
CA THR A 274 -6.70 -3.50 14.54
C THR A 274 -5.51 -3.30 15.49
N VAL A 275 -4.32 -2.94 14.95
CA VAL A 275 -3.15 -2.60 15.78
C VAL A 275 -3.50 -1.49 16.76
N GLY A 276 -4.05 -0.38 16.29
CA GLY A 276 -4.43 0.75 17.14
C GLY A 276 -5.45 0.37 18.21
N THR A 277 -6.46 -0.44 17.86
CA THR A 277 -7.48 -0.90 18.81
C THR A 277 -6.88 -1.76 19.93
N ARG A 278 -5.88 -2.59 19.62
CA ARG A 278 -5.19 -3.43 20.60
C ARG A 278 -4.23 -2.62 21.46
N LEU A 279 -3.49 -1.66 20.89
CA LEU A 279 -2.66 -0.71 21.66
C LEU A 279 -3.49 0.07 22.71
N ALA A 280 -4.70 0.51 22.34
CA ALA A 280 -5.59 1.21 23.27
C ALA A 280 -6.05 0.34 24.45
N LYS A 281 -6.03 -0.99 24.30
CA LYS A 281 -6.33 -1.96 25.36
C LYS A 281 -5.12 -2.31 26.23
N GLY A 282 -3.95 -1.70 25.95
CA GLY A 282 -2.72 -1.89 26.72
C GLY A 282 -1.87 -3.08 26.25
N GLU A 283 -2.18 -3.68 25.11
CA GLU A 283 -1.32 -4.74 24.55
C GLU A 283 -0.03 -4.13 24.01
N LYS A 284 1.09 -4.83 24.18
CA LYS A 284 2.39 -4.38 23.64
C LYS A 284 2.49 -4.63 22.14
N ILE A 285 3.18 -3.72 21.44
CA ILE A 285 3.33 -3.83 19.98
C ILE A 285 3.98 -5.15 19.53
N SER A 286 4.93 -5.68 20.29
CA SER A 286 5.57 -6.98 20.01
C SER A 286 4.55 -8.13 19.99
N GLU A 287 3.68 -8.20 21.01
CA GLU A 287 2.64 -9.22 21.15
C GLU A 287 1.59 -9.10 20.02
N ILE A 288 1.26 -7.85 19.65
CA ILE A 288 0.34 -7.57 18.55
C ILE A 288 0.91 -8.10 17.23
N ILE A 289 2.17 -7.77 16.92
CA ILE A 289 2.81 -8.17 15.65
C ILE A 289 2.96 -9.70 15.57
N GLU A 290 3.42 -10.36 16.64
CA GLU A 290 3.60 -11.81 16.68
C GLU A 290 2.31 -12.59 16.45
N SER A 291 1.17 -12.08 16.89
CA SER A 291 -0.15 -12.72 16.75
C SER A 291 -0.86 -12.41 15.44
N MET A 292 -0.32 -11.52 14.59
CA MET A 292 -0.92 -11.15 13.31
C MET A 292 -0.44 -12.07 12.18
N GLU A 293 -1.37 -12.64 11.41
CA GLU A 293 -1.06 -13.47 10.24
C GLU A 293 -0.45 -12.66 9.08
N GLU A 294 -0.82 -11.40 8.96
CA GLU A 294 -0.35 -10.51 7.90
C GLU A 294 0.25 -9.22 8.50
N THR A 295 1.25 -8.67 7.82
CA THR A 295 1.97 -7.48 8.26
C THR A 295 1.10 -6.23 8.28
N ALA A 296 1.16 -5.46 9.37
CA ALA A 296 0.63 -4.10 9.46
C ALA A 296 1.74 -3.10 9.08
N GLU A 297 1.72 -2.63 7.83
CA GLU A 297 2.75 -1.73 7.27
C GLU A 297 2.86 -0.39 8.04
N GLY A 298 1.78 0.03 8.71
CA GLY A 298 1.72 1.31 9.43
C GLY A 298 2.73 1.42 10.57
N VAL A 299 3.05 0.34 11.27
CA VAL A 299 4.00 0.36 12.39
C VAL A 299 5.39 0.78 11.90
N ARG A 300 5.90 0.11 10.86
CA ARG A 300 7.18 0.50 10.25
C ARG A 300 7.13 1.90 9.62
N THR A 301 5.97 2.26 9.06
CA THR A 301 5.78 3.59 8.45
C THR A 301 5.89 4.71 9.50
N ILE A 302 5.38 4.51 10.72
CA ILE A 302 5.50 5.48 11.82
C ILE A 302 6.97 5.80 12.12
N GLU A 303 7.82 4.79 12.27
CA GLU A 303 9.26 4.98 12.53
C GLU A 303 9.95 5.76 11.41
N ILE A 304 9.68 5.38 10.15
CA ILE A 304 10.27 6.03 8.98
C ILE A 304 9.82 7.49 8.88
N VAL A 305 8.51 7.74 9.02
CA VAL A 305 7.94 9.09 8.88
C VAL A 305 8.36 9.99 10.05
N LYS A 306 8.47 9.46 11.28
CA LYS A 306 9.02 10.20 12.42
C LYS A 306 10.43 10.70 12.09
N SER A 307 11.30 9.84 11.61
CA SER A 307 12.67 10.19 11.23
C SER A 307 12.74 11.19 10.05
N LEU A 308 11.91 11.00 9.00
CA LEU A 308 11.79 11.94 7.88
C LEU A 308 11.29 13.31 8.34
N SER A 309 10.28 13.34 9.22
CA SER A 309 9.69 14.59 9.72
C SER A 309 10.70 15.46 10.48
N GLU A 310 11.61 14.83 11.21
CA GLU A 310 12.72 15.51 11.89
C GLU A 310 13.71 16.11 10.89
N PHE A 311 14.08 15.34 9.86
CA PHE A 311 15.01 15.80 8.83
C PHE A 311 14.46 17.01 8.06
N TYR A 312 13.20 16.92 7.61
CA TYR A 312 12.54 17.97 6.84
C TYR A 312 11.93 19.08 7.71
N LYS A 313 12.01 18.95 9.05
CA LYS A 313 11.42 19.88 10.03
C LYS A 313 9.91 20.09 9.81
N VAL A 314 9.23 19.01 9.43
CA VAL A 314 7.78 18.97 9.26
C VAL A 314 7.14 18.56 10.60
N ARG A 315 6.09 19.25 11.01
CA ARG A 315 5.36 18.90 12.23
C ARG A 315 4.38 17.76 11.98
N CYS A 316 4.62 16.62 12.62
CA CYS A 316 3.80 15.42 12.51
C CYS A 316 3.37 14.91 13.90
N PRO A 317 2.50 15.68 14.64
CA PRO A 317 2.16 15.37 16.01
C PRO A 317 1.43 14.04 16.21
N ILE A 318 0.63 13.59 15.24
CA ILE A 318 -0.05 12.27 15.28
C ILE A 318 0.98 11.16 15.15
N THR A 319 1.88 11.27 14.18
CA THR A 319 2.98 10.30 13.99
C THR A 319 3.86 10.26 15.24
N GLU A 320 4.21 11.40 15.82
CA GLU A 320 5.02 11.48 17.03
C GLU A 320 4.33 10.83 18.25
N ALA A 321 3.05 11.12 18.46
CA ALA A 321 2.29 10.51 19.54
C ALA A 321 2.20 8.98 19.40
N LEU A 322 1.95 8.48 18.19
CA LEU A 322 1.89 7.04 17.91
C LEU A 322 3.27 6.38 18.05
N HIS A 323 4.34 7.05 17.61
CA HIS A 323 5.70 6.58 17.82
C HIS A 323 6.01 6.39 19.31
N ASN A 324 5.70 7.40 20.14
CA ASN A 324 5.94 7.34 21.57
C ASN A 324 5.08 6.28 22.28
N ILE A 325 3.84 6.04 21.82
CA ILE A 325 3.02 4.92 22.33
C ILE A 325 3.67 3.58 22.01
N ILE A 326 4.10 3.38 20.77
CA ILE A 326 4.70 2.12 20.30
C ILE A 326 5.99 1.80 21.06
N ASN A 327 6.78 2.82 21.40
CA ASN A 327 8.04 2.68 22.14
C ASN A 327 7.86 2.72 23.68
N GLU A 328 6.63 2.68 24.17
CA GLU A 328 6.32 2.74 25.62
C GLU A 328 6.82 4.03 26.31
N GLU A 329 7.07 5.11 25.55
CA GLU A 329 7.53 6.42 26.06
C GLU A 329 6.35 7.31 26.47
N MET A 330 5.13 6.97 26.04
CA MET A 330 3.90 7.72 26.34
C MET A 330 2.71 6.77 26.47
N THR A 331 1.85 7.02 27.45
CA THR A 331 0.57 6.29 27.51
C THR A 331 -0.43 6.81 26.48
N VAL A 332 -1.41 5.99 26.12
CA VAL A 332 -2.49 6.40 25.19
C VAL A 332 -3.27 7.61 25.73
N GLY A 333 -3.46 7.69 27.06
CA GLY A 333 -4.12 8.82 27.73
C GLY A 333 -3.30 10.12 27.63
N ASP A 334 -1.97 10.02 27.83
CA ASP A 334 -1.06 11.16 27.70
C ASP A 334 -0.99 11.65 26.26
N ALA A 335 -0.95 10.74 25.29
CA ALA A 335 -0.98 11.04 23.86
C ALA A 335 -2.25 11.80 23.45
N THR A 336 -3.41 11.38 23.96
CA THR A 336 -4.67 12.08 23.74
C THR A 336 -4.61 13.51 24.30
N THR A 337 -4.08 13.66 25.52
CA THR A 337 -3.91 14.97 26.16
C THR A 337 -2.92 15.84 25.39
N TYR A 338 -1.82 15.28 24.93
CA TYR A 338 -0.81 15.96 24.10
C TYR A 338 -1.44 16.50 22.81
N LEU A 339 -2.17 15.68 22.05
CA LEU A 339 -2.80 16.06 20.79
C LEU A 339 -3.88 17.15 20.99
N MET A 340 -4.66 17.07 22.07
CA MET A 340 -5.69 18.09 22.39
C MET A 340 -5.08 19.45 22.79
N LYS A 341 -3.89 19.46 23.35
CA LYS A 341 -3.16 20.69 23.74
C LYS A 341 -2.23 21.20 22.64
N PHE A 342 -2.08 20.47 21.54
CA PHE A 342 -1.14 20.86 20.48
C PHE A 342 -1.53 22.21 19.87
N PRO A 343 -0.59 23.15 19.74
CA PRO A 343 -0.88 24.53 19.34
C PRO A 343 -1.06 24.63 17.81
N PHE A 344 -2.19 24.14 17.31
CA PHE A 344 -2.58 24.40 15.92
C PHE A 344 -3.04 25.87 15.80
N ARG A 345 -2.40 26.63 14.87
CA ARG A 345 -2.73 28.05 14.67
C ARG A 345 -3.84 28.26 13.63
N ALA A 346 -3.93 27.40 12.65
CA ALA A 346 -4.94 27.43 11.61
C ALA A 346 -5.51 26.04 11.38
N GLU A 347 -6.72 25.97 10.86
CA GLU A 347 -7.34 24.70 10.44
C GLU A 347 -6.60 24.12 9.23
N ILE A 348 -6.36 24.97 8.22
CA ILE A 348 -5.64 24.65 6.98
C ILE A 348 -4.69 25.81 6.70
N ASP A 349 -3.41 25.52 6.45
CA ASP A 349 -2.38 26.49 6.17
C ASP A 349 -1.45 26.07 4.99
N PHE A 350 -1.86 25.13 4.15
CA PHE A 350 -1.11 24.62 3.00
C PHE A 350 -1.72 25.03 1.63
N LEU A 351 -2.79 25.79 1.62
CA LEU A 351 -3.46 26.31 0.41
C LEU A 351 -2.91 27.66 0.03
#